data_bb20122166a5962c02e43b1acef9bbef
#
_entry.id   bb20122166a5962c02e43b1acef9bbef
#
_cell.length_a   1.000
_cell.length_b   1.000
_cell.length_c   1.000
_cell.angle_alpha   90.00
_cell.angle_beta   90.00
_cell.angle_gamma   90.00
#
_symmetry.space_group_name_H-M   'P 1'
#
loop_
_entity.id
_entity.type
_entity.pdbx_description
1 polymer ?
#
loop_
_entity_poly.entity_id
_entity_poly.type
_entity_poly.pdbx_seq_one_letter_code
_entity_poly.pdbx_strand_id
1 'polypeptide(L)'
;MIDVNLELILDYPVDHSLNWKPLIDTLDANQYYEKKYKKYNEDNVLSFLFEGTNNSSSIKNCLDMAKYNIETVRDDLPKSASISLNHLHDHIFNESFLKIHKRKRLPYITNIVDLTQEFFSSINDNLSRGYEFEFIRLGRFLERIDMISRIIDCLCITKSEKKTYDFSTMEWISLLSILSAQDAFRKVSKGEVDREEVINFLLQDDSFPRSITRCLSVLRLCLDSLPKNEKIILKIRTLRLRFDTASFENFDDNKLHIFLDKCQKDLIAIDKLVDRAYF
;
A
#
# COMPACT_ATOMS: atom_id res chain seq x y z
N MET A 1 -1.77 -8.00 0.60
CA MET A 1 -2.90 -8.09 1.57
C MET A 1 -3.90 -9.18 1.18
N ILE A 2 -4.49 -9.14 -0.02
CA ILE A 2 -5.46 -10.18 -0.45
C ILE A 2 -4.77 -11.55 -0.55
N ASP A 3 -3.57 -11.59 -1.13
CA ASP A 3 -2.71 -12.77 -1.21
C ASP A 3 -2.43 -13.39 0.16
N VAL A 4 -1.96 -12.59 1.11
CA VAL A 4 -1.69 -13.06 2.48
C VAL A 4 -2.95 -13.56 3.17
N ASN A 5 -4.10 -12.88 3.00
CA ASN A 5 -5.36 -13.39 3.54
C ASN A 5 -5.75 -14.74 2.92
N LEU A 6 -5.52 -14.93 1.63
CA LEU A 6 -5.80 -16.20 0.96
C LEU A 6 -4.81 -17.30 1.39
N GLU A 7 -3.54 -16.98 1.61
CA GLU A 7 -2.54 -17.90 2.17
C GLU A 7 -2.94 -18.36 3.58
N LEU A 8 -3.30 -17.41 4.45
CA LEU A 8 -3.74 -17.73 5.81
C LEU A 8 -4.98 -18.66 5.84
N ILE A 9 -5.90 -18.52 4.87
CA ILE A 9 -7.05 -19.44 4.74
C ILE A 9 -6.59 -20.86 4.39
N LEU A 10 -5.55 -20.99 3.56
CA LEU A 10 -5.04 -22.31 3.16
C LEU A 10 -4.26 -22.99 4.28
N ASP A 11 -3.54 -22.21 5.08
CA ASP A 11 -2.67 -22.73 6.13
C ASP A 11 -3.40 -23.00 7.45
N TYR A 12 -4.52 -22.30 7.72
CA TYR A 12 -5.30 -22.41 8.96
C TYR A 12 -6.79 -22.63 8.68
N PRO A 13 -7.21 -23.84 8.26
CA PRO A 13 -8.59 -24.09 7.78
C PRO A 13 -9.66 -24.14 8.87
N VAL A 14 -9.32 -24.06 10.16
CA VAL A 14 -10.29 -24.28 11.26
C VAL A 14 -10.24 -23.17 12.29
N ASP A 15 -11.35 -22.50 12.51
CA ASP A 15 -11.76 -21.65 13.65
C ASP A 15 -11.31 -20.19 13.75
N HIS A 16 -10.43 -19.68 12.95
CA HIS A 16 -10.32 -18.23 12.84
C HIS A 16 -11.09 -17.77 11.60
N SER A 17 -12.34 -17.34 11.78
CA SER A 17 -13.09 -16.65 10.72
C SER A 17 -12.25 -15.46 10.27
N LEU A 18 -11.52 -15.64 9.18
CA LEU A 18 -10.71 -14.57 8.60
C LEU A 18 -11.61 -13.37 8.40
N ASN A 19 -11.30 -12.33 9.13
CA ASN A 19 -12.07 -11.11 9.06
C ASN A 19 -11.65 -10.37 7.79
N TRP A 20 -12.50 -10.36 6.79
CA TRP A 20 -12.33 -9.63 5.55
C TRP A 20 -12.55 -8.12 5.69
N LYS A 21 -13.15 -7.70 6.81
CA LYS A 21 -13.44 -6.29 7.10
C LYS A 21 -12.19 -5.41 7.11
N PRO A 22 -11.04 -5.81 7.71
CA PRO A 22 -9.84 -4.99 7.72
C PRO A 22 -9.34 -4.55 6.35
N LEU A 23 -9.59 -5.31 5.29
CA LEU A 23 -9.24 -4.91 3.92
C LEU A 23 -10.05 -3.68 3.46
N ILE A 24 -11.29 -3.58 3.88
CA ILE A 24 -12.16 -2.44 3.58
C ILE A 24 -11.84 -1.26 4.51
N ASP A 25 -11.58 -1.54 5.79
CA ASP A 25 -11.19 -0.53 6.79
C ASP A 25 -9.90 0.18 6.38
N THR A 26 -8.89 -0.57 5.94
CA THR A 26 -7.60 -0.01 5.44
C THR A 26 -7.79 0.99 4.30
N LEU A 27 -8.78 0.78 3.42
CA LEU A 27 -9.09 1.67 2.31
C LEU A 27 -10.03 2.83 2.70
N ASP A 28 -10.50 2.88 3.96
CA ASP A 28 -11.53 3.82 4.43
C ASP A 28 -12.79 3.78 3.53
N ALA A 29 -13.16 2.58 3.08
CA ALA A 29 -14.19 2.38 2.06
C ALA A 29 -15.52 1.84 2.61
N ASN A 30 -15.70 1.78 3.94
CA ASN A 30 -16.87 1.20 4.60
C ASN A 30 -18.18 1.80 4.09
N GLN A 31 -18.26 3.13 4.00
CA GLN A 31 -19.48 3.82 3.57
C GLN A 31 -19.91 3.43 2.14
N TYR A 32 -18.94 3.20 1.24
CA TYR A 32 -19.20 2.76 -0.13
C TYR A 32 -19.52 1.28 -0.19
N TYR A 33 -18.82 0.48 0.59
CA TYR A 33 -19.03 -0.96 0.69
C TYR A 33 -20.43 -1.30 1.21
N GLU A 34 -20.84 -0.72 2.33
CA GLU A 34 -22.11 -1.01 3.02
C GLU A 34 -23.35 -0.58 2.23
N LYS A 35 -23.22 0.34 1.26
CA LYS A 35 -24.29 0.68 0.31
C LYS A 35 -24.72 -0.51 -0.55
N LYS A 36 -23.80 -1.44 -0.82
CA LYS A 36 -24.03 -2.57 -1.73
C LYS A 36 -24.02 -3.91 -1.00
N TYR A 37 -23.17 -4.07 0.00
CA TYR A 37 -22.93 -5.34 0.67
C TYR A 37 -23.22 -5.24 2.17
N LYS A 38 -23.95 -6.25 2.70
CA LYS A 38 -24.31 -6.31 4.14
C LYS A 38 -23.38 -7.21 4.96
N LYS A 39 -22.53 -8.00 4.32
CA LYS A 39 -21.65 -8.99 4.97
C LYS A 39 -20.24 -8.86 4.42
N TYR A 40 -19.27 -8.87 5.32
CA TYR A 40 -17.84 -8.87 5.00
C TYR A 40 -17.33 -10.31 4.82
N ASN A 41 -17.82 -10.99 3.78
CA ASN A 41 -17.33 -12.30 3.38
C ASN A 41 -16.37 -12.19 2.18
N GLU A 42 -15.64 -13.26 1.89
CA GLU A 42 -14.64 -13.33 0.82
C GLU A 42 -15.20 -12.79 -0.51
N ASP A 43 -16.29 -13.36 -1.00
CA ASP A 43 -16.81 -13.03 -2.33
C ASP A 43 -17.28 -11.58 -2.45
N ASN A 44 -17.93 -11.03 -1.42
CA ASN A 44 -18.36 -9.62 -1.42
C ASN A 44 -17.19 -8.66 -1.36
N VAL A 45 -16.21 -8.92 -0.49
CA VAL A 45 -15.03 -8.07 -0.35
C VAL A 45 -14.18 -8.11 -1.60
N LEU A 46 -13.92 -9.30 -2.14
CA LEU A 46 -13.16 -9.43 -3.38
C LEU A 46 -13.90 -8.82 -4.58
N SER A 47 -15.24 -8.97 -4.67
CA SER A 47 -16.03 -8.27 -5.69
C SER A 47 -15.87 -6.75 -5.60
N PHE A 48 -15.91 -6.19 -4.39
CA PHE A 48 -15.74 -4.76 -4.19
C PHE A 48 -14.33 -4.28 -4.54
N LEU A 49 -13.31 -5.03 -4.14
CA LEU A 49 -11.90 -4.65 -4.36
C LEU A 49 -11.46 -4.83 -5.81
N PHE A 50 -11.96 -5.85 -6.52
CA PHE A 50 -11.57 -6.11 -7.91
C PHE A 50 -12.44 -5.38 -8.92
N GLU A 51 -13.78 -5.49 -8.80
CA GLU A 51 -14.71 -5.12 -9.85
C GLU A 51 -15.66 -3.98 -9.48
N GLY A 52 -15.55 -3.42 -8.27
CA GLY A 52 -16.50 -2.47 -7.73
C GLY A 52 -16.66 -1.22 -8.59
N THR A 53 -17.74 -1.14 -9.37
CA THR A 53 -18.05 0.01 -10.23
C THR A 53 -18.22 1.32 -9.45
N ASN A 54 -18.63 1.23 -8.17
CA ASN A 54 -18.77 2.37 -7.26
C ASN A 54 -17.56 2.55 -6.32
N ASN A 55 -16.46 1.86 -6.59
CA ASN A 55 -15.23 1.95 -5.85
C ASN A 55 -14.12 2.46 -6.79
N SER A 56 -13.80 3.74 -6.70
CA SER A 56 -12.73 4.35 -7.51
C SER A 56 -11.36 3.70 -7.27
N SER A 57 -11.18 3.09 -6.10
CA SER A 57 -9.96 2.37 -5.71
C SER A 57 -10.00 0.86 -6.01
N SER A 58 -11.00 0.39 -6.78
CA SER A 58 -10.99 -1.00 -7.24
C SER A 58 -9.84 -1.26 -8.21
N ILE A 59 -9.33 -2.48 -8.25
CA ILE A 59 -8.19 -2.86 -9.10
C ILE A 59 -8.49 -2.52 -10.58
N LYS A 60 -9.70 -2.83 -11.06
CA LYS A 60 -10.10 -2.51 -12.44
C LYS A 60 -10.10 -1.00 -12.70
N ASN A 61 -10.71 -0.21 -11.83
CA ASN A 61 -10.76 1.25 -12.02
C ASN A 61 -9.36 1.89 -11.94
N CYS A 62 -8.51 1.46 -10.99
CA CYS A 62 -7.13 1.94 -10.92
C CYS A 62 -6.35 1.60 -12.19
N LEU A 63 -6.57 0.42 -12.75
CA LEU A 63 -5.87 -0.03 -13.96
C LEU A 63 -6.37 0.69 -15.21
N ASP A 64 -7.69 0.94 -15.33
CA ASP A 64 -8.26 1.76 -16.41
C ASP A 64 -7.69 3.19 -16.37
N MET A 65 -7.61 3.79 -15.19
CA MET A 65 -7.00 5.12 -15.01
C MET A 65 -5.51 5.11 -15.36
N ALA A 66 -4.77 4.07 -14.94
CA ALA A 66 -3.36 3.92 -15.29
C ALA A 66 -3.16 3.79 -16.80
N LYS A 67 -4.01 3.01 -17.47
CA LYS A 67 -3.99 2.85 -18.93
C LYS A 67 -4.29 4.17 -19.64
N TYR A 68 -5.34 4.87 -19.22
CA TYR A 68 -5.66 6.20 -19.75
C TYR A 68 -4.49 7.18 -19.59
N ASN A 69 -3.87 7.22 -18.40
CA ASN A 69 -2.73 8.10 -18.17
C ASN A 69 -1.54 7.77 -19.07
N ILE A 70 -1.21 6.49 -19.25
CA ILE A 70 -0.12 6.06 -20.15
C ILE A 70 -0.41 6.41 -21.61
N GLU A 71 -1.66 6.24 -22.07
CA GLU A 71 -2.05 6.62 -23.43
C GLU A 71 -1.89 8.12 -23.68
N THR A 72 -2.15 8.95 -22.66
CA THR A 72 -2.02 10.41 -22.73
C THR A 72 -0.55 10.87 -22.86
N VAL A 73 0.39 10.15 -22.24
CA VAL A 73 1.83 10.48 -22.23
C VAL A 73 2.67 9.44 -22.99
N ARG A 74 2.07 8.79 -23.97
CA ARG A 74 2.65 7.63 -24.66
C ARG A 74 4.00 7.90 -25.30
N ASP A 75 4.19 9.10 -25.83
CA ASP A 75 5.44 9.47 -26.55
C ASP A 75 6.61 9.70 -25.57
N ASP A 76 6.32 9.95 -24.31
CA ASP A 76 7.31 10.21 -23.25
C ASP A 76 7.71 8.92 -22.49
N LEU A 77 7.02 7.81 -22.75
CA LEU A 77 7.24 6.55 -22.03
C LEU A 77 7.86 5.46 -22.90
N PRO A 78 8.66 4.55 -22.31
CA PRO A 78 9.18 3.39 -23.02
C PRO A 78 8.03 2.51 -23.58
N LYS A 79 8.17 2.03 -24.82
CA LYS A 79 7.19 1.08 -25.40
C LYS A 79 7.02 -0.18 -24.55
N SER A 80 8.08 -0.66 -23.91
CA SER A 80 8.03 -1.79 -22.99
C SER A 80 7.09 -1.57 -21.81
N ALA A 81 7.03 -0.36 -21.23
CA ALA A 81 6.10 -0.03 -20.16
C ALA A 81 4.63 -0.12 -20.63
N SER A 82 4.33 0.42 -21.81
CA SER A 82 2.98 0.30 -22.41
C SER A 82 2.59 -1.15 -22.68
N ILE A 83 3.54 -1.99 -23.12
CA ILE A 83 3.32 -3.42 -23.34
C ILE A 83 3.03 -4.13 -22.03
N SER A 84 3.86 -3.94 -21.01
CA SER A 84 3.67 -4.58 -19.68
C SER A 84 2.35 -4.16 -19.04
N LEU A 85 1.96 -2.88 -19.16
CA LEU A 85 0.65 -2.44 -18.65
C LEU A 85 -0.52 -3.08 -19.43
N ASN A 86 -0.41 -3.22 -20.74
CA ASN A 86 -1.45 -3.90 -21.52
C ASN A 86 -1.56 -5.38 -21.12
N HIS A 87 -0.45 -6.08 -20.88
CA HIS A 87 -0.48 -7.46 -20.38
C HIS A 87 -1.20 -7.56 -19.03
N LEU A 88 -0.89 -6.64 -18.11
CA LEU A 88 -1.58 -6.57 -16.81
C LEU A 88 -3.08 -6.27 -16.97
N HIS A 89 -3.43 -5.33 -17.83
CA HIS A 89 -4.81 -4.97 -18.13
C HIS A 89 -5.57 -6.17 -18.69
N ASP A 90 -5.02 -6.82 -19.74
CA ASP A 90 -5.64 -7.97 -20.36
C ASP A 90 -5.81 -9.14 -19.39
N HIS A 91 -4.82 -9.39 -18.53
CA HIS A 91 -4.92 -10.42 -17.49
C HIS A 91 -6.12 -10.18 -16.56
N ILE A 92 -6.38 -8.93 -16.16
CA ILE A 92 -7.45 -8.58 -15.22
C ILE A 92 -8.82 -8.45 -15.89
N PHE A 93 -8.88 -8.03 -17.16
CA PHE A 93 -10.14 -7.78 -17.86
C PHE A 93 -10.68 -8.97 -18.66
N ASN A 94 -9.81 -9.94 -19.03
CA ASN A 94 -10.25 -11.11 -19.80
C ASN A 94 -11.17 -12.05 -19.01
N GLU A 95 -11.08 -12.06 -17.68
CA GLU A 95 -11.92 -12.90 -16.84
C GLU A 95 -12.36 -12.16 -15.57
N SER A 96 -13.63 -12.34 -15.18
CA SER A 96 -14.09 -11.85 -13.87
C SER A 96 -13.43 -12.64 -12.74
N PHE A 97 -12.82 -11.95 -11.79
CA PHE A 97 -12.16 -12.57 -10.64
C PHE A 97 -13.08 -13.56 -9.87
N LEU A 98 -14.36 -13.24 -9.77
CA LEU A 98 -15.34 -14.10 -9.06
C LEU A 98 -15.63 -15.41 -9.77
N LYS A 99 -15.38 -15.49 -11.09
CA LYS A 99 -15.51 -16.75 -11.84
C LYS A 99 -14.32 -17.68 -11.64
N ILE A 100 -13.21 -17.16 -11.13
CA ILE A 100 -12.01 -17.93 -10.86
C ILE A 100 -12.27 -18.87 -9.68
N HIS A 101 -12.01 -20.15 -9.89
CA HIS A 101 -12.15 -21.17 -8.85
C HIS A 101 -11.26 -20.81 -7.65
N LYS A 102 -11.76 -20.96 -6.41
CA LYS A 102 -11.08 -20.53 -5.17
C LYS A 102 -9.61 -20.95 -5.09
N ARG A 103 -9.29 -22.20 -5.45
CA ARG A 103 -7.89 -22.71 -5.45
C ARG A 103 -6.96 -22.00 -6.45
N LYS A 104 -7.50 -21.29 -7.45
CA LYS A 104 -6.75 -20.54 -8.46
C LYS A 104 -6.67 -19.05 -8.15
N ARG A 105 -7.35 -18.55 -7.13
CA ARG A 105 -7.38 -17.12 -6.78
C ARG A 105 -6.00 -16.63 -6.34
N LEU A 106 -5.30 -17.38 -5.48
CA LEU A 106 -3.97 -17.00 -5.04
C LEU A 106 -2.95 -16.95 -6.20
N PRO A 107 -2.76 -18.00 -7.04
CA PRO A 107 -1.91 -17.92 -8.22
C PRO A 107 -2.27 -16.75 -9.17
N TYR A 108 -3.56 -16.46 -9.32
CA TYR A 108 -4.02 -15.34 -10.15
C TYR A 108 -3.56 -13.99 -9.59
N ILE A 109 -3.66 -13.78 -8.27
CA ILE A 109 -3.22 -12.55 -7.61
C ILE A 109 -1.70 -12.43 -7.63
N THR A 110 -0.96 -13.54 -7.42
CA THR A 110 0.49 -13.55 -7.53
C THR A 110 0.93 -13.08 -8.92
N ASN A 111 0.27 -13.56 -9.97
CA ASN A 111 0.56 -13.10 -11.33
C ASN A 111 0.28 -11.60 -11.54
N ILE A 112 -0.76 -11.03 -10.90
CA ILE A 112 -1.00 -9.57 -10.93
C ILE A 112 0.18 -8.82 -10.29
N VAL A 113 0.69 -9.31 -9.17
CA VAL A 113 1.87 -8.72 -8.50
C VAL A 113 3.09 -8.78 -9.40
N ASP A 114 3.35 -9.92 -10.04
CA ASP A 114 4.49 -10.13 -10.95
C ASP A 114 4.40 -9.19 -12.18
N LEU A 115 3.25 -9.11 -12.83
CA LEU A 115 3.01 -8.19 -13.96
C LEU A 115 3.15 -6.72 -13.55
N THR A 116 2.73 -6.37 -12.34
CA THR A 116 2.93 -5.02 -11.79
C THR A 116 4.41 -4.72 -11.55
N GLN A 117 5.18 -5.71 -11.08
CA GLN A 117 6.64 -5.56 -10.92
C GLN A 117 7.34 -5.44 -12.26
N GLU A 118 6.93 -6.21 -13.27
CA GLU A 118 7.44 -6.11 -14.65
C GLU A 118 7.23 -4.70 -15.21
N PHE A 119 6.04 -4.12 -15.05
CA PHE A 119 5.76 -2.74 -15.45
C PHE A 119 6.74 -1.74 -14.79
N PHE A 120 6.91 -1.80 -13.47
CA PHE A 120 7.82 -0.89 -12.77
C PHE A 120 9.29 -1.13 -13.09
N SER A 121 9.69 -2.38 -13.36
CA SER A 121 11.04 -2.69 -13.85
C SER A 121 11.27 -2.05 -15.21
N SER A 122 10.32 -2.17 -16.13
CA SER A 122 10.38 -1.56 -17.44
C SER A 122 10.56 -0.03 -17.36
N ILE A 123 9.83 0.66 -16.46
CA ILE A 123 10.02 2.08 -16.19
C ILE A 123 11.42 2.36 -15.65
N ASN A 124 11.87 1.60 -14.65
CA ASN A 124 13.17 1.84 -14.01
C ASN A 124 14.35 1.64 -14.95
N ASP A 125 14.25 0.68 -15.86
CA ASP A 125 15.38 0.29 -16.71
C ASP A 125 15.44 1.08 -18.02
N ASN A 126 14.27 1.56 -18.53
CA ASN A 126 14.20 2.12 -19.87
C ASN A 126 13.75 3.60 -19.92
N LEU A 127 13.21 4.16 -18.83
CA LEU A 127 12.81 5.58 -18.84
C LEU A 127 13.99 6.48 -18.44
N SER A 128 14.23 7.51 -19.24
CA SER A 128 15.21 8.56 -18.92
C SER A 128 14.87 9.23 -17.59
N ARG A 129 15.93 9.67 -16.87
CA ARG A 129 15.78 10.31 -15.54
C ARG A 129 15.33 11.77 -15.68
N GLY A 130 14.17 11.98 -16.30
CA GLY A 130 13.48 13.26 -16.49
C GLY A 130 12.34 13.46 -15.51
N TYR A 131 11.50 14.46 -15.77
CA TYR A 131 10.35 14.80 -14.94
C TYR A 131 9.33 13.66 -14.88
N GLU A 132 9.09 12.97 -15.99
CA GLU A 132 8.17 11.85 -16.11
C GLU A 132 8.54 10.74 -15.13
N PHE A 133 9.84 10.40 -15.07
CA PHE A 133 10.37 9.41 -14.15
C PHE A 133 10.14 9.83 -12.69
N GLU A 134 10.42 11.09 -12.37
CA GLU A 134 10.30 11.59 -11.00
C GLU A 134 8.83 11.72 -10.58
N PHE A 135 7.89 12.06 -11.47
CA PHE A 135 6.46 12.07 -11.17
C PHE A 135 5.90 10.66 -10.93
N ILE A 136 6.30 9.66 -11.72
CA ILE A 136 5.91 8.27 -11.48
C ILE A 136 6.41 7.78 -10.12
N ARG A 137 7.65 8.09 -9.77
CA ARG A 137 8.21 7.77 -8.45
C ARG A 137 7.50 8.52 -7.33
N LEU A 138 7.26 9.81 -7.50
CA LEU A 138 6.56 10.64 -6.52
C LEU A 138 5.20 10.03 -6.16
N GLY A 139 4.36 9.75 -7.15
CA GLY A 139 3.05 9.11 -6.94
C GLY A 139 3.18 7.76 -6.25
N ARG A 140 4.09 6.89 -6.74
CA ARG A 140 4.31 5.56 -6.17
C ARG A 140 4.73 5.59 -4.69
N PHE A 141 5.57 6.52 -4.29
CA PHE A 141 6.05 6.60 -2.92
C PHE A 141 5.07 7.33 -1.99
N LEU A 142 4.29 8.28 -2.48
CA LEU A 142 3.17 8.86 -1.73
C LEU A 142 2.14 7.79 -1.39
N GLU A 143 1.68 7.03 -2.38
CA GLU A 143 0.73 5.95 -2.18
C GLU A 143 1.27 4.86 -1.25
N ARG A 144 2.56 4.55 -1.37
CA ARG A 144 3.21 3.56 -0.49
C ARG A 144 3.18 3.97 0.97
N ILE A 145 3.49 5.23 1.29
CA ILE A 145 3.45 5.73 2.67
C ILE A 145 2.01 5.71 3.19
N ASP A 146 1.05 6.15 2.38
CA ASP A 146 -0.36 6.15 2.75
C ASP A 146 -0.83 4.73 3.08
N MET A 147 -0.59 3.77 2.19
CA MET A 147 -0.99 2.37 2.40
C MET A 147 -0.31 1.72 3.61
N ILE A 148 0.98 1.93 3.83
CA ILE A 148 1.68 1.38 4.99
C ILE A 148 1.11 1.97 6.27
N SER A 149 0.90 3.30 6.32
CA SER A 149 0.33 3.96 7.48
C SER A 149 -1.07 3.44 7.80
N ARG A 150 -1.93 3.23 6.79
CA ARG A 150 -3.30 2.68 6.95
C ARG A 150 -3.31 1.23 7.39
N ILE A 151 -2.41 0.40 6.86
CA ILE A 151 -2.32 -1.01 7.24
C ILE A 151 -1.93 -1.14 8.71
N ILE A 152 -0.93 -0.38 9.18
CA ILE A 152 -0.52 -0.38 10.59
C ILE A 152 -1.63 0.20 11.47
N ASP A 153 -2.26 1.28 11.04
CA ASP A 153 -3.33 1.95 11.78
C ASP A 153 -4.57 1.06 11.97
N CYS A 154 -4.98 0.36 10.92
CA CYS A 154 -6.08 -0.59 10.98
C CYS A 154 -5.85 -1.68 12.03
N LEU A 155 -4.61 -2.15 12.21
CA LEU A 155 -4.26 -3.09 13.26
C LEU A 155 -4.42 -2.49 14.65
N CYS A 156 -4.00 -1.24 14.87
CA CYS A 156 -4.14 -0.55 16.14
C CYS A 156 -5.62 -0.38 16.54
N ILE A 157 -6.50 0.01 15.61
CA ILE A 157 -7.94 0.19 15.86
C ILE A 157 -8.61 -1.14 16.18
N THR A 158 -8.33 -2.19 15.42
CA THR A 158 -8.93 -3.51 15.62
C THR A 158 -8.62 -4.07 17.02
N LYS A 159 -7.46 -3.72 17.59
CA LYS A 159 -7.10 -4.08 18.98
C LYS A 159 -7.94 -3.36 20.02
N SER A 160 -8.14 -2.06 19.86
CA SER A 160 -8.87 -1.26 20.86
C SER A 160 -10.32 -1.72 21.02
N GLU A 161 -10.91 -2.29 19.98
CA GLU A 161 -12.27 -2.85 20.00
C GLU A 161 -12.34 -4.24 20.67
N LYS A 162 -11.26 -5.05 20.57
CA LYS A 162 -11.17 -6.38 21.16
C LYS A 162 -10.35 -6.34 22.48
N LYS A 163 -10.98 -5.97 23.57
CA LYS A 163 -10.41 -5.79 24.91
C LYS A 163 -9.67 -7.00 25.54
N THR A 164 -9.43 -8.11 24.87
CA THR A 164 -9.04 -9.38 25.54
C THR A 164 -7.89 -10.17 24.92
N TYR A 165 -7.24 -9.73 23.86
CA TYR A 165 -6.11 -10.50 23.30
C TYR A 165 -4.88 -9.63 23.09
N ASP A 166 -3.79 -10.01 23.75
CA ASP A 166 -2.44 -9.60 23.33
C ASP A 166 -2.22 -10.08 21.90
N PHE A 167 -1.70 -9.22 21.04
CA PHE A 167 -1.36 -9.61 19.68
C PHE A 167 -0.37 -10.75 19.75
N SER A 168 -0.78 -11.88 19.20
CA SER A 168 0.14 -12.98 19.08
C SER A 168 1.28 -12.59 18.15
N THR A 169 2.45 -13.15 18.34
CA THR A 169 3.59 -13.05 17.41
C THR A 169 3.16 -13.28 15.96
N MET A 170 2.11 -14.09 15.72
CA MET A 170 1.54 -14.39 14.41
C MET A 170 0.97 -13.15 13.69
N GLU A 171 0.38 -12.20 14.41
CA GLU A 171 -0.18 -10.99 13.78
C GLU A 171 0.91 -10.05 13.30
N TRP A 172 2.03 -9.94 14.03
CA TRP A 172 3.20 -9.18 13.59
C TRP A 172 3.90 -9.84 12.41
N ILE A 173 3.99 -11.16 12.39
CA ILE A 173 4.48 -11.91 11.24
C ILE A 173 3.58 -11.69 10.02
N SER A 174 2.27 -11.72 10.21
CA SER A 174 1.30 -11.44 9.14
C SER A 174 1.44 -10.01 8.60
N LEU A 175 1.62 -9.01 9.48
CA LEU A 175 1.90 -7.63 9.07
C LEU A 175 3.17 -7.52 8.22
N LEU A 176 4.26 -8.13 8.68
CA LEU A 176 5.52 -8.16 7.93
C LEU A 176 5.35 -8.84 6.57
N SER A 177 4.55 -9.91 6.48
CA SER A 177 4.22 -10.62 5.22
C SER A 177 3.41 -9.72 4.28
N ILE A 178 2.35 -9.06 4.77
CA ILE A 178 1.52 -8.11 4.01
C ILE A 178 2.38 -7.01 3.38
N LEU A 179 3.38 -6.54 4.11
CA LEU A 179 4.28 -5.47 3.66
C LEU A 179 5.51 -6.01 2.90
N SER A 180 5.61 -7.33 2.68
CA SER A 180 6.79 -8.02 2.10
C SER A 180 8.09 -7.59 2.80
N ALA A 181 8.03 -7.55 4.12
CA ALA A 181 9.09 -7.05 5.00
C ALA A 181 9.81 -8.17 5.79
N GLN A 182 9.29 -9.38 5.76
CA GLN A 182 9.69 -10.49 6.64
C GLN A 182 11.17 -10.85 6.50
N ASP A 183 11.68 -10.99 5.27
CA ASP A 183 13.07 -11.35 5.03
C ASP A 183 14.04 -10.22 5.39
N ALA A 184 13.63 -8.97 5.17
CA ALA A 184 14.42 -7.81 5.54
C ALA A 184 14.46 -7.63 7.06
N PHE A 185 13.32 -7.81 7.74
CA PHE A 185 13.22 -7.76 9.19
C PHE A 185 14.10 -8.81 9.88
N ARG A 186 14.08 -10.07 9.41
CA ARG A 186 14.94 -11.15 9.94
C ARG A 186 16.43 -10.84 9.93
N LYS A 187 16.89 -9.97 9.02
CA LYS A 187 18.31 -9.58 8.93
C LYS A 187 18.72 -8.56 9.99
N VAL A 188 17.78 -7.81 10.52
CA VAL A 188 18.04 -6.73 11.50
C VAL A 188 17.55 -7.07 12.90
N SER A 189 16.50 -7.90 13.03
CA SER A 189 15.99 -8.37 14.32
C SER A 189 16.99 -9.31 14.98
N LYS A 190 17.11 -9.15 16.30
CA LYS A 190 18.04 -9.93 17.14
C LYS A 190 17.36 -11.06 17.93
N GLY A 191 16.04 -11.21 17.81
CA GLY A 191 15.29 -12.12 18.65
C GLY A 191 13.92 -12.49 18.13
N GLU A 192 12.97 -12.57 19.02
CA GLU A 192 11.57 -12.85 18.71
C GLU A 192 10.91 -11.64 18.04
N VAL A 193 9.89 -11.94 17.20
CA VAL A 193 9.12 -10.90 16.54
C VAL A 193 8.21 -10.25 17.57
N ASP A 194 8.51 -9.03 17.98
CA ASP A 194 7.70 -8.23 18.89
C ASP A 194 7.18 -6.93 18.25
N ARG A 195 6.24 -6.29 18.93
CA ARG A 195 5.58 -5.07 18.48
C ARG A 195 6.56 -3.92 18.25
N GLU A 196 7.42 -3.68 19.20
CA GLU A 196 8.30 -2.52 19.20
C GLU A 196 9.30 -2.59 18.06
N GLU A 197 9.99 -3.73 17.92
CA GLU A 197 10.94 -3.95 16.83
C GLU A 197 10.27 -3.83 15.46
N VAL A 198 9.07 -4.43 15.29
CA VAL A 198 8.34 -4.39 14.00
C VAL A 198 7.89 -2.96 13.67
N ILE A 199 7.33 -2.22 14.62
CA ILE A 199 6.89 -0.84 14.39
C ILE A 199 8.08 0.06 14.08
N ASN A 200 9.16 0.00 14.84
CA ASN A 200 10.37 0.77 14.58
C ASN A 200 10.96 0.46 13.20
N PHE A 201 11.03 -0.81 12.83
CA PHE A 201 11.50 -1.24 11.51
C PHE A 201 10.64 -0.68 10.37
N LEU A 202 9.33 -0.82 10.45
CA LEU A 202 8.42 -0.36 9.39
C LEU A 202 8.32 1.17 9.30
N LEU A 203 8.49 1.87 10.41
CA LEU A 203 8.33 3.32 10.44
C LEU A 203 9.66 4.08 10.26
N GLN A 204 10.77 3.59 10.84
CA GLN A 204 12.01 4.37 10.97
C GLN A 204 13.25 3.77 10.29
N ASP A 205 13.26 2.51 9.87
CA ASP A 205 14.47 1.91 9.30
C ASP A 205 14.78 2.45 7.90
N ASP A 206 15.87 3.22 7.77
CA ASP A 206 16.29 3.81 6.50
C ASP A 206 16.87 2.81 5.51
N SER A 207 17.25 1.62 5.95
CA SER A 207 17.77 0.55 5.09
C SER A 207 16.65 -0.22 4.39
N PHE A 208 15.46 -0.27 4.99
CA PHE A 208 14.32 -0.98 4.43
C PHE A 208 13.59 -0.14 3.36
N PRO A 209 13.52 -0.59 2.09
CA PRO A 209 12.98 0.22 0.99
C PRO A 209 11.50 0.61 1.12
N ARG A 210 10.78 -0.04 2.02
CA ARG A 210 9.35 0.21 2.28
C ARG A 210 9.08 0.83 3.64
N SER A 211 10.08 1.17 4.44
CA SER A 211 9.84 1.95 5.66
C SER A 211 9.32 3.35 5.30
N ILE A 212 8.54 3.96 6.20
CA ILE A 212 7.99 5.30 5.96
C ILE A 212 9.10 6.33 5.82
N THR A 213 10.10 6.28 6.69
CA THR A 213 11.24 7.23 6.63
C THR A 213 12.03 7.09 5.33
N ARG A 214 12.30 5.88 4.86
CA ARG A 214 12.95 5.66 3.56
C ARG A 214 12.11 6.19 2.41
N CYS A 215 10.81 5.94 2.41
CA CYS A 215 9.92 6.46 1.39
C CYS A 215 9.87 7.99 1.37
N LEU A 216 9.83 8.65 2.54
CA LEU A 216 9.92 10.12 2.65
C LEU A 216 11.24 10.67 2.10
N SER A 217 12.36 9.97 2.32
CA SER A 217 13.65 10.33 1.75
C SER A 217 13.62 10.27 0.21
N VAL A 218 13.00 9.24 -0.36
CA VAL A 218 12.86 9.13 -1.82
C VAL A 218 11.94 10.22 -2.38
N LEU A 219 10.82 10.53 -1.73
CA LEU A 219 9.94 11.64 -2.13
C LEU A 219 10.71 12.96 -2.21
N ARG A 220 11.55 13.24 -1.23
CA ARG A 220 12.38 14.43 -1.24
C ARG A 220 13.32 14.45 -2.44
N LEU A 221 14.00 13.32 -2.72
CA LEU A 221 14.91 13.22 -3.87
C LEU A 221 14.18 13.42 -5.20
N CYS A 222 12.96 12.91 -5.36
CA CYS A 222 12.15 13.15 -6.55
C CYS A 222 11.88 14.65 -6.74
N LEU A 223 11.54 15.35 -5.65
CA LEU A 223 11.23 16.78 -5.70
C LEU A 223 12.47 17.66 -5.93
N ASP A 224 13.66 17.24 -5.49
CA ASP A 224 14.89 17.99 -5.73
C ASP A 224 15.15 18.19 -7.24
N SER A 225 14.60 17.32 -8.10
CA SER A 225 14.69 17.40 -9.56
C SER A 225 13.54 18.16 -10.23
N LEU A 226 12.49 18.53 -9.48
CA LEU A 226 11.30 19.19 -10.00
C LEU A 226 11.30 20.70 -9.65
N PRO A 227 10.76 21.60 -10.52
CA PRO A 227 10.63 23.02 -10.21
C PRO A 227 9.50 23.26 -9.18
N LYS A 228 9.44 24.47 -8.57
CA LYS A 228 8.36 24.92 -7.66
C LYS A 228 8.12 23.99 -6.46
N ASN A 229 9.17 23.42 -5.91
CA ASN A 229 9.13 22.34 -4.93
C ASN A 229 9.23 22.77 -3.46
N GLU A 230 9.59 24.03 -3.17
CA GLU A 230 10.04 24.47 -1.83
C GLU A 230 9.00 24.18 -0.73
N LYS A 231 7.72 24.49 -0.99
CA LYS A 231 6.64 24.27 -0.01
C LYS A 231 6.39 22.77 0.24
N ILE A 232 6.51 21.96 -0.82
CA ILE A 232 6.29 20.52 -0.75
C ILE A 232 7.46 19.89 0.02
N ILE A 233 8.70 20.27 -0.30
CA ILE A 233 9.90 19.80 0.40
C ILE A 233 9.84 20.16 1.89
N LEU A 234 9.45 21.39 2.23
CA LEU A 234 9.32 21.78 3.63
C LEU A 234 8.30 20.89 4.38
N LYS A 235 7.18 20.59 3.75
CA LYS A 235 6.16 19.71 4.36
C LYS A 235 6.68 18.29 4.56
N ILE A 236 7.38 17.73 3.56
CA ILE A 236 8.00 16.39 3.66
C ILE A 236 9.08 16.36 4.74
N ARG A 237 9.93 17.38 4.82
CA ARG A 237 10.95 17.49 5.88
C ARG A 237 10.33 17.55 7.27
N THR A 238 9.25 18.31 7.43
CA THR A 238 8.53 18.39 8.71
C THR A 238 7.93 17.03 9.09
N LEU A 239 7.34 16.33 8.11
CA LEU A 239 6.81 14.99 8.33
C LEU A 239 7.93 14.01 8.68
N ARG A 240 9.04 14.01 7.95
CA ARG A 240 10.21 13.17 8.20
C ARG A 240 10.75 13.39 9.61
N LEU A 241 10.97 14.64 10.01
CA LEU A 241 11.47 14.99 11.35
C LEU A 241 10.56 14.43 12.46
N ARG A 242 9.24 14.43 12.25
CA ARG A 242 8.29 13.85 13.20
C ARG A 242 8.51 12.35 13.40
N PHE A 243 8.79 11.61 12.33
CA PHE A 243 9.14 10.20 12.44
C PHE A 243 10.51 10.01 13.12
N ASP A 244 11.52 10.77 12.74
CA ASP A 244 12.87 10.66 13.28
C ASP A 244 12.95 10.96 14.78
N THR A 245 12.05 11.81 15.30
CA THR A 245 12.02 12.20 16.72
C THR A 245 11.01 11.40 17.55
N ALA A 246 10.22 10.54 16.96
CA ALA A 246 9.24 9.74 17.66
C ALA A 246 9.91 8.54 18.37
N SER A 247 9.57 8.30 19.64
CA SER A 247 9.97 7.15 20.42
C SER A 247 8.79 6.16 20.47
N PHE A 248 8.69 5.29 19.44
CA PHE A 248 7.53 4.42 19.27
C PHE A 248 7.42 3.34 20.35
N GLU A 249 8.51 3.03 21.06
CA GLU A 249 8.50 2.18 22.26
C GLU A 249 7.56 2.70 23.36
N ASN A 250 7.36 4.03 23.41
CA ASN A 250 6.49 4.70 24.36
C ASN A 250 5.04 4.92 23.85
N PHE A 251 4.72 4.39 22.67
CA PHE A 251 3.40 4.55 22.06
C PHE A 251 2.53 3.32 22.33
N ASP A 252 1.41 3.53 23.04
CA ASP A 252 0.30 2.59 23.02
C ASP A 252 -0.41 2.64 21.65
N ASP A 253 -1.35 1.73 21.41
CA ASP A 253 -2.05 1.65 20.13
C ASP A 253 -2.86 2.91 19.82
N ASN A 254 -3.40 3.60 20.83
CA ASN A 254 -4.13 4.85 20.64
C ASN A 254 -3.22 6.02 20.22
N LYS A 255 -2.05 6.14 20.87
CA LYS A 255 -1.05 7.15 20.45
C LYS A 255 -0.51 6.89 19.07
N LEU A 256 -0.28 5.62 18.72
CA LEU A 256 0.18 5.23 17.41
C LEU A 256 -0.89 5.53 16.34
N HIS A 257 -2.15 5.22 16.60
CA HIS A 257 -3.29 5.60 15.76
C HIS A 257 -3.33 7.11 15.51
N ILE A 258 -3.33 7.94 16.56
CA ILE A 258 -3.35 9.41 16.43
C ILE A 258 -2.14 9.91 15.62
N PHE A 259 -0.98 9.31 15.79
CA PHE A 259 0.22 9.66 15.06
C PHE A 259 0.10 9.34 13.56
N LEU A 260 -0.40 8.16 13.23
CA LEU A 260 -0.58 7.71 11.84
C LEU A 260 -1.72 8.46 11.14
N ASP A 261 -2.84 8.73 11.81
CA ASP A 261 -3.93 9.59 11.28
C ASP A 261 -3.41 10.99 10.91
N LYS A 262 -2.54 11.56 11.75
CA LYS A 262 -1.89 12.83 11.43
C LYS A 262 -0.94 12.72 10.23
N CYS A 263 -0.24 11.61 10.08
CA CYS A 263 0.58 11.33 8.90
C CYS A 263 -0.27 11.29 7.63
N GLN A 264 -1.38 10.57 7.63
CA GLN A 264 -2.31 10.48 6.50
C GLN A 264 -2.86 11.87 6.10
N LYS A 265 -3.24 12.71 7.08
CA LYS A 265 -3.67 14.09 6.83
C LYS A 265 -2.55 14.95 6.22
N ASP A 266 -1.30 14.73 6.63
CA ASP A 266 -0.16 15.43 6.04
C ASP A 266 0.11 14.96 4.60
N LEU A 267 -0.07 13.68 4.29
CA LEU A 267 0.05 13.15 2.93
C LEU A 267 -1.01 13.74 2.00
N ILE A 268 -2.26 13.84 2.44
CA ILE A 268 -3.33 14.53 1.69
C ILE A 268 -2.96 16.00 1.43
N ALA A 269 -2.35 16.67 2.41
CA ALA A 269 -1.90 18.05 2.23
C ALA A 269 -0.71 18.16 1.24
N ILE A 270 0.20 17.18 1.24
CA ILE A 270 1.30 17.09 0.28
C ILE A 270 0.75 16.87 -1.13
N ASP A 271 -0.17 15.93 -1.30
CA ASP A 271 -0.83 15.64 -2.58
C ASP A 271 -1.48 16.91 -3.18
N LYS A 272 -2.27 17.63 -2.40
CA LYS A 272 -2.86 18.92 -2.80
C LYS A 272 -1.83 19.99 -3.17
N LEU A 273 -0.65 19.97 -2.56
CA LEU A 273 0.43 20.89 -2.92
C LEU A 273 1.08 20.48 -4.24
N VAL A 274 1.23 19.20 -4.48
CA VAL A 274 1.72 18.64 -5.76
C VAL A 274 0.75 19.00 -6.87
N ASP A 275 -0.55 18.74 -6.69
CA ASP A 275 -1.60 19.07 -7.64
C ASP A 275 -1.56 20.56 -8.04
N ARG A 276 -1.53 21.47 -7.08
CA ARG A 276 -1.48 22.93 -7.32
C ARG A 276 -0.18 23.43 -7.94
N ALA A 277 0.93 22.72 -7.75
CA ALA A 277 2.23 23.16 -8.24
C ALA A 277 2.48 22.73 -9.69
N TYR A 278 1.90 21.59 -10.10
CA TYR A 278 2.27 20.94 -11.35
C TYR A 278 1.09 20.66 -12.30
N PHE A 279 -0.15 20.65 -11.79
CA PHE A 279 -1.38 20.40 -12.55
C PHE A 279 -2.40 21.52 -12.34
#